data_3e5215b69fd6d8abb4514a0849804004
#
_entry.id   3e5215b69fd6d8abb4514a0849804004
#
_cell.length_a   1.000
_cell.length_b   1.000
_cell.length_c   1.000
_cell.angle_alpha   90.00
_cell.angle_beta   90.00
_cell.angle_gamma   90.00
#
_symmetry.space_group_name_H-M   'P 1'
#
loop_
_entity.id
_entity.type
_entity.pdbx_description
1 polymer ?
#
loop_
_entity_poly.entity_id
_entity_poly.type
_entity_poly.pdbx_seq_one_letter_code
_entity_poly.pdbx_strand_id
1 'polypeptide(L)'
;MSGTPEVISLGCRLNIAESERMRAMMAGERDLVVVNSCAVTREAVRQTRQAIRRARRANPSARLLVTGCAAETEREAIAAMPEVDGLVANAAKLDPRAWNLPETAPPAPKQRTRAFVAIQNGCDHACTFCIIPQGRGPSHSLPIKDVLREVESHLEQGAPEIV
;
A
#
# COMPACT_ATOMS: atom_id res chain seq x y z
N MET A 1 1.54 -19.26 17.46
CA MET A 1 0.54 -19.22 16.37
C MET A 1 1.15 -18.38 15.26
N SER A 2 1.62 -19.01 14.20
CA SER A 2 2.26 -18.31 13.07
C SER A 2 1.19 -17.61 12.23
N GLY A 3 1.09 -16.29 12.41
CA GLY A 3 0.14 -15.47 11.68
C GLY A 3 0.55 -15.27 10.22
N THR A 4 -0.41 -15.37 9.30
CA THR A 4 -0.25 -14.88 7.92
C THR A 4 -0.04 -13.36 7.94
N PRO A 5 0.73 -12.79 6.99
CA PRO A 5 0.95 -11.36 6.95
C PRO A 5 -0.37 -10.60 6.81
N GLU A 6 -0.53 -9.57 7.61
CA GLU A 6 -1.72 -8.72 7.57
C GLU A 6 -1.38 -7.38 6.89
N VAL A 7 -2.12 -7.01 5.84
CA VAL A 7 -2.02 -5.68 5.21
C VAL A 7 -3.31 -4.91 5.41
N ILE A 8 -3.25 -3.88 6.23
CA ILE A 8 -4.37 -2.98 6.52
C ILE A 8 -4.33 -1.85 5.49
N SER A 9 -5.39 -1.76 4.68
CA SER A 9 -5.52 -0.73 3.64
C SER A 9 -6.44 0.39 4.09
N LEU A 10 -5.97 1.62 3.99
CA LEU A 10 -6.74 2.82 4.28
C LEU A 10 -6.78 3.74 3.06
N GLY A 11 -7.93 4.43 2.87
CA GLY A 11 -8.08 5.50 1.89
C GLY A 11 -8.58 5.07 0.51
N CYS A 12 -7.88 5.47 -0.55
CA CYS A 12 -8.40 5.44 -1.92
C CYS A 12 -8.29 4.05 -2.60
N ARG A 13 -8.93 3.94 -3.78
CA ARG A 13 -8.91 2.73 -4.62
C ARG A 13 -7.49 2.31 -5.00
N LEU A 14 -6.60 3.27 -5.26
CA LEU A 14 -5.20 2.99 -5.54
C LEU A 14 -4.51 2.31 -4.35
N ASN A 15 -4.72 2.79 -3.12
CA ASN A 15 -4.22 2.11 -1.92
C ASN A 15 -4.76 0.68 -1.79
N ILE A 16 -6.02 0.43 -2.19
CA ILE A 16 -6.61 -0.91 -2.17
C ILE A 16 -5.84 -1.82 -3.13
N ALA A 17 -5.67 -1.40 -4.39
CA ALA A 17 -4.94 -2.17 -5.41
C ALA A 17 -3.49 -2.46 -4.98
N GLU A 18 -2.79 -1.43 -4.49
CA GLU A 18 -1.42 -1.57 -3.99
C GLU A 18 -1.33 -2.50 -2.78
N SER A 19 -2.32 -2.46 -1.87
CA SER A 19 -2.37 -3.36 -0.71
C SER A 19 -2.58 -4.82 -1.10
N GLU A 20 -3.30 -5.08 -2.17
CA GLU A 20 -3.46 -6.45 -2.69
C GLU A 20 -2.17 -6.99 -3.28
N ARG A 21 -1.45 -6.15 -4.04
CA ARG A 21 -0.12 -6.51 -4.54
C ARG A 21 0.87 -6.77 -3.38
N MET A 22 0.84 -5.94 -2.34
CA MET A 22 1.67 -6.15 -1.14
C MET A 22 1.31 -7.46 -0.43
N ARG A 23 0.02 -7.78 -0.25
CA ARG A 23 -0.40 -9.06 0.34
C ARG A 23 0.12 -10.26 -0.47
N ALA A 24 0.02 -10.17 -1.79
CA ALA A 24 0.53 -11.20 -2.68
C ALA A 24 2.05 -11.36 -2.56
N MET A 25 2.76 -10.25 -2.58
CA MET A 25 4.23 -10.20 -2.46
C MET A 25 4.73 -10.75 -1.13
N MET A 26 3.97 -10.54 -0.05
CA MET A 26 4.33 -10.93 1.32
C MET A 26 3.73 -12.28 1.75
N ALA A 27 3.13 -13.05 0.85
CA ALA A 27 2.37 -14.26 1.22
C ALA A 27 3.20 -15.33 1.97
N GLY A 28 4.53 -15.31 1.83
CA GLY A 28 5.47 -16.18 2.55
C GLY A 28 5.93 -15.67 3.92
N GLU A 29 5.66 -14.40 4.23
CA GLU A 29 6.09 -13.78 5.48
C GLU A 29 5.22 -14.19 6.67
N ARG A 30 5.82 -14.14 7.87
CA ARG A 30 5.12 -14.44 9.12
C ARG A 30 5.32 -13.31 10.10
N ASP A 31 4.35 -13.14 10.97
CA ASP A 31 4.40 -12.13 12.05
C ASP A 31 4.71 -10.71 11.54
N LEU A 32 4.13 -10.36 10.38
CA LEU A 32 4.26 -9.06 9.74
C LEU A 32 2.90 -8.38 9.62
N VAL A 33 2.82 -7.15 10.07
CA VAL A 33 1.67 -6.26 9.87
C VAL A 33 2.11 -5.03 9.10
N VAL A 34 1.42 -4.74 8.00
CA VAL A 34 1.66 -3.55 7.18
C VAL A 34 0.43 -2.65 7.20
N VAL A 35 0.62 -1.38 7.50
CA VAL A 35 -0.42 -0.35 7.39
C VAL A 35 -0.15 0.51 6.17
N ASN A 36 -0.95 0.37 5.12
CA ASN A 36 -0.92 1.24 3.94
C ASN A 36 -1.80 2.46 4.21
N SER A 37 -1.17 3.56 4.55
CA SER A 37 -1.77 4.75 5.13
C SER A 37 -2.33 5.73 4.10
N CYS A 38 -3.25 6.59 4.54
CA CYS A 38 -3.84 7.66 3.75
C CYS A 38 -3.67 9.02 4.43
N ALA A 39 -3.43 10.07 3.63
CA ALA A 39 -3.27 11.45 4.09
C ALA A 39 -4.22 12.45 3.41
N VAL A 40 -5.19 11.98 2.62
CA VAL A 40 -6.07 12.87 1.83
C VAL A 40 -6.90 13.81 2.70
N THR A 41 -7.21 13.39 3.94
CA THR A 41 -7.90 14.22 4.93
C THR A 41 -7.26 14.06 6.30
N ARG A 42 -7.49 15.04 7.20
CA ARG A 42 -7.09 14.94 8.62
C ARG A 42 -7.70 13.72 9.28
N GLU A 43 -8.94 13.39 8.92
CA GLU A 43 -9.62 12.19 9.42
C GLU A 43 -8.91 10.90 8.96
N ALA A 44 -8.45 10.83 7.71
CA ALA A 44 -7.67 9.69 7.22
C ALA A 44 -6.36 9.50 7.99
N VAL A 45 -5.67 10.59 8.33
CA VAL A 45 -4.46 10.54 9.17
C VAL A 45 -4.80 10.06 10.59
N ARG A 46 -5.91 10.54 11.17
CA ARG A 46 -6.39 10.09 12.48
C ARG A 46 -6.71 8.58 12.48
N GLN A 47 -7.41 8.12 11.46
CA GLN A 47 -7.72 6.70 11.27
C GLN A 47 -6.45 5.85 11.08
N THR A 48 -5.45 6.37 10.36
CA THR A 48 -4.14 5.71 10.24
C THR A 48 -3.51 5.47 11.61
N ARG A 49 -3.43 6.50 12.46
CA ARG A 49 -2.88 6.34 13.82
C ARG A 49 -3.69 5.38 14.69
N GLN A 50 -5.02 5.38 14.56
CA GLN A 50 -5.87 4.42 15.26
C GLN A 50 -5.65 2.98 14.78
N ALA A 51 -5.52 2.78 13.45
CA ALA A 51 -5.25 1.48 12.87
C ALA A 51 -3.90 0.92 13.35
N ILE A 52 -2.85 1.75 13.37
CA ILE A 52 -1.52 1.39 13.91
C ILE A 52 -1.64 0.87 15.35
N ARG A 53 -2.27 1.66 16.24
CA ARG A 53 -2.45 1.27 17.65
C ARG A 53 -3.29 0.01 17.83
N ARG A 54 -4.34 -0.15 17.01
CA ARG A 54 -5.20 -1.34 17.02
C ARG A 54 -4.43 -2.57 16.55
N ALA A 55 -3.67 -2.43 15.46
CA ALA A 55 -2.85 -3.50 14.91
C ALA A 55 -1.79 -4.00 15.91
N ARG A 56 -1.08 -3.08 16.59
CA ARG A 56 -0.11 -3.44 17.63
C ARG A 56 -0.76 -4.17 18.80
N ARG A 57 -1.94 -3.73 19.26
CA ARG A 57 -2.65 -4.43 20.34
C ARG A 57 -3.11 -5.83 19.95
N ALA A 58 -3.52 -6.00 18.69
CA ALA A 58 -3.94 -7.31 18.18
C ALA A 58 -2.75 -8.25 17.94
N ASN A 59 -1.59 -7.71 17.58
CA ASN A 59 -0.39 -8.47 17.22
C ASN A 59 0.85 -7.90 17.97
N PRO A 60 0.98 -8.14 19.29
CA PRO A 60 2.02 -7.49 20.11
C PRO A 60 3.45 -7.83 19.68
N SER A 61 3.69 -9.05 19.19
CA SER A 61 5.01 -9.56 18.77
C SER A 61 5.30 -9.40 17.28
N ALA A 62 4.30 -9.05 16.47
CA ALA A 62 4.48 -8.90 15.03
C ALA A 62 5.30 -7.64 14.70
N ARG A 63 6.10 -7.72 13.65
CA ARG A 63 6.76 -6.55 13.06
C ARG A 63 5.72 -5.66 12.39
N LEU A 64 5.54 -4.43 12.87
CA LEU A 64 4.58 -3.48 12.33
C LEU A 64 5.27 -2.39 11.50
N LEU A 65 5.03 -2.42 10.21
CA LEU A 65 5.57 -1.46 9.25
C LEU A 65 4.47 -0.56 8.69
N VAL A 66 4.80 0.70 8.45
CA VAL A 66 3.85 1.68 7.89
C VAL A 66 4.37 2.20 6.56
N THR A 67 3.49 2.31 5.58
CA THR A 67 3.75 2.90 4.27
C THR A 67 2.55 3.74 3.82
N GLY A 68 2.59 4.28 2.61
CA GLY A 68 1.50 5.07 2.04
C GLY A 68 1.65 6.57 2.29
N CYS A 69 0.63 7.33 1.91
CA CYS A 69 0.71 8.80 1.87
C CYS A 69 0.97 9.44 3.24
N ALA A 70 0.35 8.95 4.32
CA ALA A 70 0.60 9.52 5.64
C ALA A 70 2.00 9.20 6.17
N ALA A 71 2.58 8.05 5.77
CA ALA A 71 3.97 7.73 6.11
C ALA A 71 4.98 8.66 5.45
N GLU A 72 4.61 9.36 4.39
CA GLU A 72 5.43 10.43 3.78
C GLU A 72 5.16 11.80 4.42
N THR A 73 3.89 12.19 4.50
CA THR A 73 3.50 13.55 4.92
C THR A 73 3.60 13.78 6.43
N GLU A 74 3.51 12.72 7.23
CA GLU A 74 3.58 12.72 8.70
C GLU A 74 4.74 11.81 9.20
N ARG A 75 5.81 11.73 8.43
CA ARG A 75 6.89 10.76 8.60
C ARG A 75 7.45 10.71 10.02
N GLU A 76 7.84 11.87 10.54
CA GLU A 76 8.43 11.98 11.88
C GLU A 76 7.43 11.58 12.98
N ALA A 77 6.19 12.06 12.87
CA ALA A 77 5.15 11.78 13.85
C ALA A 77 4.72 10.30 13.87
N ILE A 78 4.75 9.61 12.72
CA ILE A 78 4.44 8.18 12.64
C ILE A 78 5.65 7.36 13.08
N ALA A 79 6.86 7.74 12.69
CA ALA A 79 8.09 7.07 13.13
C ALA A 79 8.30 7.13 14.64
N ALA A 80 7.86 8.20 15.28
CA ALA A 80 7.94 8.38 16.74
C ALA A 80 6.89 7.57 17.53
N MET A 81 5.95 6.92 16.86
CA MET A 81 4.94 6.07 17.53
C MET A 81 5.59 4.79 18.06
N PRO A 82 5.45 4.46 19.36
CA PRO A 82 6.07 3.26 19.95
C PRO A 82 5.52 1.95 19.37
N GLU A 83 4.39 2.01 18.68
CA GLU A 83 3.78 0.87 18.00
C GLU A 83 4.46 0.53 16.67
N VAL A 84 5.26 1.43 16.09
CA VAL A 84 5.80 1.32 14.73
C VAL A 84 7.25 0.84 14.78
N ASP A 85 7.55 -0.25 14.10
CA ASP A 85 8.91 -0.79 13.99
C ASP A 85 9.70 -0.21 12.81
N GLY A 86 9.02 0.37 11.84
CA GLY A 86 9.67 1.03 10.70
C GLY A 86 8.71 1.59 9.65
N LEU A 87 9.29 2.38 8.76
CA LEU A 87 8.59 3.00 7.65
C LEU A 87 9.16 2.52 6.32
N VAL A 88 8.30 2.22 5.37
CA VAL A 88 8.67 1.96 3.98
C VAL A 88 8.18 3.11 3.12
N ALA A 89 9.07 3.66 2.29
CA ALA A 89 8.73 4.77 1.40
C ALA A 89 7.57 4.42 0.47
N ASN A 90 6.63 5.35 0.30
CA ASN A 90 5.45 5.12 -0.51
C ASN A 90 5.79 4.78 -1.97
N ALA A 91 6.85 5.38 -2.52
CA ALA A 91 7.34 5.10 -3.86
C ALA A 91 7.95 3.69 -4.00
N ALA A 92 8.47 3.11 -2.92
CA ALA A 92 9.13 1.81 -2.91
C ALA A 92 8.25 0.65 -2.42
N LYS A 93 7.02 0.90 -2.01
CA LYS A 93 6.16 -0.10 -1.36
C LYS A 93 5.78 -1.31 -2.23
N LEU A 94 5.94 -1.22 -3.55
CA LEU A 94 5.74 -2.32 -4.48
C LEU A 94 7.06 -2.98 -4.93
N ASP A 95 8.20 -2.54 -4.41
CA ASP A 95 9.51 -3.18 -4.64
C ASP A 95 9.77 -4.19 -3.51
N PRO A 96 9.93 -5.50 -3.80
CA PRO A 96 10.23 -6.52 -2.79
C PRO A 96 11.46 -6.20 -1.95
N ARG A 97 12.47 -5.55 -2.55
CA ARG A 97 13.71 -5.16 -1.87
C ARG A 97 13.48 -4.20 -0.70
N ALA A 98 12.49 -3.31 -0.82
CA ALA A 98 12.15 -2.37 0.25
C ALA A 98 11.63 -3.07 1.53
N TRP A 99 11.24 -4.34 1.40
CA TRP A 99 10.73 -5.19 2.47
C TRP A 99 11.71 -6.29 2.88
N ASN A 100 12.91 -6.32 2.27
CA ASN A 100 13.89 -7.42 2.39
C ASN A 100 13.33 -8.77 1.91
N LEU A 101 12.47 -8.76 0.88
CA LEU A 101 11.90 -9.95 0.26
C LEU A 101 12.67 -10.35 -0.99
N PRO A 102 12.69 -11.65 -1.34
CA PRO A 102 13.26 -12.09 -2.60
C PRO A 102 12.47 -11.53 -3.79
N GLU A 103 13.16 -11.26 -4.91
CA GLU A 103 12.53 -10.87 -6.17
C GLU A 103 11.82 -12.09 -6.79
N THR A 104 10.63 -12.37 -6.31
CA THR A 104 9.73 -13.35 -6.94
C THR A 104 8.61 -12.60 -7.65
N ALA A 105 8.13 -13.15 -8.77
CA ALA A 105 6.95 -12.60 -9.41
C ALA A 105 5.79 -12.63 -8.38
N PRO A 106 5.15 -11.48 -8.11
CA PRO A 106 4.05 -11.48 -7.18
C PRO A 106 2.94 -12.40 -7.68
N PRO A 107 2.34 -13.23 -6.82
CA PRO A 107 1.17 -14.00 -7.18
C PRO A 107 0.06 -13.06 -7.66
N ALA A 108 -0.75 -13.54 -8.59
CA ALA A 108 -1.86 -12.77 -9.12
C ALA A 108 -2.77 -12.28 -7.97
N PRO A 109 -3.23 -11.03 -7.98
CA PRO A 109 -4.12 -10.50 -6.97
C PRO A 109 -5.41 -11.32 -6.92
N LYS A 110 -5.99 -11.45 -5.72
CA LYS A 110 -7.25 -12.20 -5.54
C LYS A 110 -8.37 -11.58 -6.36
N GLN A 111 -9.17 -12.45 -7.00
CA GLN A 111 -10.33 -12.06 -7.78
C GLN A 111 -11.30 -11.18 -6.97
N ARG A 112 -11.62 -10.01 -7.50
CA ARG A 112 -12.66 -9.10 -7.00
C ARG A 112 -13.69 -8.85 -8.10
N THR A 113 -14.88 -8.39 -7.71
CA THR A 113 -15.90 -7.93 -8.66
C THR A 113 -15.39 -6.79 -9.56
N ARG A 114 -14.47 -5.96 -9.04
CA ARG A 114 -13.81 -4.87 -9.78
C ARG A 114 -12.30 -4.99 -9.62
N ALA A 115 -11.60 -5.12 -10.73
CA ALA A 115 -10.15 -5.07 -10.77
C ALA A 115 -9.69 -3.62 -10.97
N PHE A 116 -8.85 -3.13 -10.06
CA PHE A 116 -8.29 -1.79 -10.17
C PHE A 116 -6.92 -1.86 -10.84
N VAL A 117 -6.79 -1.23 -12.00
CA VAL A 117 -5.54 -1.14 -12.75
C VAL A 117 -4.97 0.28 -12.63
N ALA A 118 -3.78 0.39 -12.06
CA ALA A 118 -3.10 1.67 -11.96
C ALA A 118 -2.41 1.99 -13.29
N ILE A 119 -2.73 3.13 -13.90
CA ILE A 119 -2.10 3.60 -15.14
C ILE A 119 -1.13 4.76 -14.90
N GLN A 120 -1.34 5.51 -13.83
CA GLN A 120 -0.54 6.67 -13.44
C GLN A 120 -0.51 6.81 -11.92
N ASN A 121 0.60 7.32 -11.39
CA ASN A 121 0.75 7.65 -9.97
C ASN A 121 1.46 9.01 -9.84
N GLY A 122 1.27 9.67 -8.67
CA GLY A 122 1.82 11.00 -8.44
C GLY A 122 1.08 12.12 -9.17
N CYS A 123 1.57 13.35 -9.02
CA CYS A 123 0.99 14.53 -9.66
C CYS A 123 1.99 15.69 -9.67
N ASP A 124 2.10 16.39 -10.82
CA ASP A 124 3.00 17.54 -11.01
C ASP A 124 2.31 18.88 -10.75
N HIS A 125 0.99 18.87 -10.48
CA HIS A 125 0.25 20.09 -10.16
C HIS A 125 0.52 20.57 -8.74
N ALA A 126 0.58 21.90 -8.55
CA ALA A 126 0.82 22.55 -7.25
C ALA A 126 -0.47 23.16 -6.68
N CYS A 127 -1.56 22.42 -6.65
CA CYS A 127 -2.81 22.88 -6.06
C CYS A 127 -2.64 23.14 -4.55
N THR A 128 -3.07 24.31 -4.08
CA THR A 128 -2.80 24.79 -2.70
C THR A 128 -3.34 23.89 -1.59
N PHE A 129 -4.38 23.10 -1.87
CA PHE A 129 -5.05 22.21 -0.90
C PHE A 129 -4.70 20.73 -1.09
N CYS A 130 -3.90 20.39 -2.11
CA CYS A 130 -3.70 18.99 -2.50
C CYS A 130 -2.45 18.38 -1.89
N ILE A 131 -2.61 17.27 -1.20
CA ILE A 131 -1.54 16.53 -0.56
C ILE A 131 -0.86 15.48 -1.47
N ILE A 132 -1.42 15.23 -2.67
CA ILE A 132 -0.97 14.14 -3.56
C ILE A 132 0.51 14.26 -3.93
N PRO A 133 1.04 15.42 -4.37
CA PRO A 133 2.46 15.55 -4.70
C PRO A 133 3.39 15.21 -3.53
N GLN A 134 3.00 15.57 -2.31
CA GLN A 134 3.80 15.28 -1.11
C GLN A 134 3.73 13.80 -0.71
N GLY A 135 2.55 13.17 -0.87
CA GLY A 135 2.35 11.78 -0.47
C GLY A 135 2.78 10.75 -1.52
N ARG A 136 2.77 11.11 -2.81
CA ARG A 136 3.01 10.18 -3.93
C ARG A 136 4.14 10.61 -4.88
N GLY A 137 4.66 11.83 -4.70
CA GLY A 137 5.72 12.37 -5.55
C GLY A 137 5.24 12.87 -6.92
N PRO A 138 6.19 13.11 -7.84
CA PRO A 138 5.91 13.58 -9.18
C PRO A 138 5.11 12.55 -9.99
N SER A 139 4.44 13.05 -11.03
CA SER A 139 3.63 12.22 -11.92
C SER A 139 4.50 11.23 -12.71
N HIS A 140 4.11 9.97 -12.71
CA HIS A 140 4.68 8.96 -13.59
C HIS A 140 3.60 7.99 -14.08
N SER A 141 3.65 7.67 -15.37
CA SER A 141 2.73 6.73 -16.00
C SER A 141 3.40 5.38 -16.18
N LEU A 142 2.62 4.32 -16.09
CA LEU A 142 3.09 2.98 -16.43
C LEU A 142 3.18 2.82 -17.96
N PRO A 143 4.15 2.05 -18.46
CA PRO A 143 4.20 1.69 -19.88
C PRO A 143 2.93 0.96 -20.31
N ILE A 144 2.41 1.29 -21.50
CA ILE A 144 1.17 0.69 -22.04
C ILE A 144 1.23 -0.84 -22.02
N LYS A 145 2.37 -1.44 -22.37
CA LYS A 145 2.57 -2.89 -22.35
C LYS A 145 2.34 -3.53 -20.98
N ASP A 146 2.69 -2.82 -19.90
CA ASP A 146 2.56 -3.33 -18.54
C ASP A 146 1.10 -3.18 -18.07
N VAL A 147 0.44 -2.09 -18.46
CA VAL A 147 -1.00 -1.89 -18.23
C VAL A 147 -1.83 -2.97 -18.94
N LEU A 148 -1.54 -3.23 -20.23
CA LEU A 148 -2.25 -4.26 -20.99
C LEU A 148 -2.05 -5.65 -20.39
N ARG A 149 -0.82 -5.99 -20.00
CA ARG A 149 -0.54 -7.29 -19.32
C ARG A 149 -1.32 -7.44 -18.02
N GLU A 150 -1.45 -6.37 -17.24
CA GLU A 150 -2.25 -6.40 -16.01
C GLU A 150 -3.74 -6.57 -16.30
N VAL A 151 -4.27 -5.88 -17.30
CA VAL A 151 -5.66 -6.03 -17.76
C VAL A 151 -5.91 -7.47 -18.21
N GLU A 152 -5.06 -8.04 -19.08
CA GLU A 152 -5.15 -9.41 -19.55
C GLU A 152 -5.15 -10.41 -18.39
N SER A 153 -4.24 -10.26 -17.44
CA SER A 153 -4.20 -11.11 -16.24
C SER A 153 -5.49 -11.07 -15.42
N HIS A 154 -6.10 -9.90 -15.28
CA HIS A 154 -7.39 -9.78 -14.58
C HIS A 154 -8.54 -10.44 -15.36
N LEU A 155 -8.55 -10.30 -16.68
CA LEU A 155 -9.56 -10.94 -17.55
C LEU A 155 -9.45 -12.46 -17.51
N GLU A 156 -8.22 -13.01 -17.58
CA GLU A 156 -7.96 -14.46 -17.46
C GLU A 156 -8.43 -15.01 -16.11
N GLN A 157 -8.37 -14.22 -15.05
CA GLN A 157 -8.89 -14.57 -13.74
C GLN A 157 -10.42 -14.38 -13.62
N GLY A 158 -11.08 -13.96 -14.70
CA GLY A 158 -12.53 -13.79 -14.74
C GLY A 158 -13.04 -12.52 -14.04
N ALA A 159 -12.23 -11.46 -13.97
CA ALA A 159 -12.69 -10.19 -13.44
C ALA A 159 -13.83 -9.62 -14.32
N PRO A 160 -15.03 -9.37 -13.78
CA PRO A 160 -16.16 -8.91 -14.57
C PRO A 160 -16.10 -7.42 -14.92
N GLU A 161 -15.26 -6.65 -14.23
CA GLU A 161 -15.11 -5.21 -14.45
C GLU A 161 -13.67 -4.77 -14.18
N ILE A 162 -13.10 -3.97 -15.10
CA ILE A 162 -11.81 -3.29 -14.96
C ILE A 162 -12.04 -1.80 -14.70
N VAL A 163 -11.34 -1.22 -13.74
CA VAL A 163 -11.46 0.19 -13.33
C VAL A 163 -10.09 0.84 -13.26
#